data_9b280ec0024012743b0fdb32cb6aac86
#
_entry.id   9b280ec0024012743b0fdb32cb6aac86
#
_cell.length_a   1.000
_cell.length_b   1.000
_cell.length_c   1.000
_cell.angle_alpha   90.00
_cell.angle_beta   90.00
_cell.angle_gamma   90.00
#
_symmetry.space_group_name_H-M   'P 1'
#
loop_
_entity.id
_entity.type
_entity.pdbx_description
1 polymer ?
#
loop_
_entity_poly.entity_id
_entity_poly.type
_entity_poly.pdbx_seq_one_letter_code
_entity_poly.pdbx_strand_id
1 'polypeptide(L)'
;MSSPFHLPASWGHTLAGAILLAVSVHALGASPDSAPAPAPAAAQALRATHQRMGVKLAQSGFGRPLQLDSTETPNGLQGDIYAVVDHSLPEISAALMEPSRWCELLTLHVNNRRCRTGTAPQGGEMLTLFVVRRYDKPVEQAFQLPFAYRVASATQEYLSVEMNAPKGPLGTSNYRVTLEAVALDGQRSFLHFSYSYDHNMMVRMATQAYLATFGRNKVGFTVMGRDADGQPDYIRGTRGLVERNAMRYFLTLDAYLSSGAGVPAERRERSWFAAAEQYPRQLHEIDLDTYLAIKREDRQRDGAGR
;
A
#
# COMPACT_ATOMS: atom_id res chain seq x y z
N MET A 1 67.35 3.09 57.95
CA MET A 1 67.87 4.27 58.63
C MET A 1 66.94 5.42 58.46
N SER A 2 66.33 5.84 59.59
CA SER A 2 65.98 7.15 60.02
C SER A 2 64.76 7.83 59.41
N SER A 3 63.70 7.77 60.19
CA SER A 3 62.68 8.82 60.37
C SER A 3 63.29 10.18 60.84
N PRO A 4 62.55 11.21 61.20
CA PRO A 4 61.17 11.72 60.96
C PRO A 4 61.13 13.27 60.75
N PHE A 5 59.95 13.90 60.68
CA PHE A 5 59.56 15.13 61.45
C PHE A 5 58.26 15.75 60.88
N HIS A 6 57.26 15.65 61.61
CA HIS A 6 56.42 16.60 62.40
C HIS A 6 55.61 17.65 61.62
N LEU A 7 54.31 17.61 61.96
CA LEU A 7 53.22 18.56 61.80
C LEU A 7 53.48 19.95 62.42
N PRO A 8 52.71 20.99 62.11
CA PRO A 8 51.39 21.14 62.75
C PRO A 8 50.27 21.80 61.89
N ALA A 9 49.10 21.72 62.51
CA ALA A 9 47.78 22.17 62.07
C ALA A 9 47.58 23.71 61.96
N SER A 10 46.67 24.12 61.09
CA SER A 10 45.84 25.30 61.37
C SER A 10 44.52 25.23 60.60
N TRP A 11 43.48 25.57 61.25
CA TRP A 11 42.07 25.55 60.89
C TRP A 11 41.70 26.60 59.82
N GLY A 12 40.77 26.26 58.99
CA GLY A 12 40.07 27.25 58.13
C GLY A 12 38.82 26.65 57.52
N HIS A 13 37.69 27.03 58.08
CA HIS A 13 36.35 26.70 57.51
C HIS A 13 36.15 27.39 56.18
N THR A 14 35.78 26.64 55.16
CA THR A 14 35.07 27.23 54.00
C THR A 14 34.02 26.26 53.46
N LEU A 15 32.85 26.79 53.27
CA LEU A 15 31.59 26.22 52.83
C LEU A 15 31.72 25.38 51.54
N ALA A 16 31.22 24.15 51.62
CA ALA A 16 31.04 23.29 50.47
C ALA A 16 29.74 23.68 49.74
N GLY A 17 29.88 24.33 48.62
CA GLY A 17 28.78 24.47 47.62
C GLY A 17 28.66 23.21 46.79
N ALA A 18 27.64 22.39 47.04
CA ALA A 18 27.29 21.26 46.20
C ALA A 18 26.63 21.76 44.91
N ILE A 19 27.36 21.70 43.81
CA ILE A 19 26.79 21.91 42.47
C ILE A 19 26.16 20.57 42.04
N LEU A 20 24.81 20.47 42.16
CA LEU A 20 24.02 19.41 41.56
C LEU A 20 23.97 19.65 40.07
N LEU A 21 24.79 18.91 39.31
CA LEU A 21 24.65 18.77 37.85
C LEU A 21 23.40 17.92 37.60
N ALA A 22 22.29 18.56 37.30
CA ALA A 22 21.12 17.89 36.73
C ALA A 22 21.43 17.43 35.31
N VAL A 23 21.77 16.15 35.16
CA VAL A 23 21.84 15.49 33.88
C VAL A 23 20.40 15.28 33.37
N SER A 24 19.94 16.19 32.52
CA SER A 24 18.68 16.00 31.78
C SER A 24 18.87 14.89 30.79
N VAL A 25 18.46 13.69 31.14
CA VAL A 25 18.28 12.57 30.18
C VAL A 25 17.11 12.94 29.29
N HIS A 26 17.41 13.46 28.09
CA HIS A 26 16.42 13.56 27.04
C HIS A 26 16.14 12.13 26.57
N ALA A 27 15.09 11.52 27.09
CA ALA A 27 14.50 10.34 26.49
C ALA A 27 14.10 10.72 25.07
N LEU A 28 14.81 10.19 24.08
CA LEU A 28 14.35 10.16 22.69
C LEU A 28 13.06 9.32 22.71
N GLY A 29 11.94 10.00 22.87
CA GLY A 29 10.62 9.40 22.75
C GLY A 29 10.49 8.85 21.36
N ALA A 30 10.37 7.52 21.24
CA ALA A 30 9.77 6.90 20.08
C ALA A 30 8.45 7.65 19.81
N SER A 31 8.29 8.15 18.58
CA SER A 31 7.02 8.79 18.18
C SER A 31 5.90 7.81 18.48
N PRO A 32 4.90 8.17 19.28
CA PRO A 32 3.76 7.29 19.47
C PRO A 32 3.13 7.06 18.11
N ASP A 33 2.87 5.80 17.76
CA ASP A 33 1.99 5.41 16.65
C ASP A 33 0.73 6.26 16.84
N SER A 34 0.55 7.25 15.96
CA SER A 34 -0.52 8.23 16.12
C SER A 34 -1.84 7.46 16.04
N ALA A 35 -2.61 7.47 17.11
CA ALA A 35 -3.94 6.89 17.11
C ALA A 35 -4.73 7.41 15.89
N PRO A 36 -5.51 6.57 15.21
CA PRO A 36 -6.31 7.00 14.07
C PRO A 36 -7.19 8.19 14.45
N ALA A 37 -7.23 9.20 13.58
CA ALA A 37 -8.08 10.37 13.79
C ALA A 37 -9.56 9.92 13.94
N PRO A 38 -10.37 10.57 14.76
CA PRO A 38 -11.80 10.30 14.83
C PRO A 38 -12.44 10.37 13.43
N ALA A 39 -13.37 9.48 13.14
CA ALA A 39 -14.01 9.37 11.82
C ALA A 39 -14.49 10.71 11.21
N PRO A 40 -15.10 11.64 11.96
CA PRO A 40 -15.48 12.95 11.42
C PRO A 40 -14.28 13.78 10.95
N ALA A 41 -13.18 13.77 11.69
CA ALA A 41 -11.96 14.52 11.34
C ALA A 41 -11.27 13.90 10.10
N ALA A 42 -11.21 12.58 10.01
CA ALA A 42 -10.67 11.87 8.84
C ALA A 42 -11.52 12.12 7.59
N ALA A 43 -12.83 12.06 7.70
CA ALA A 43 -13.76 12.39 6.62
C ALA A 43 -13.55 13.83 6.11
N GLN A 44 -13.43 14.78 7.04
CA GLN A 44 -13.19 16.19 6.70
C GLN A 44 -11.82 16.36 6.00
N ALA A 45 -10.78 15.71 6.49
CA ALA A 45 -9.44 15.75 5.88
C ALA A 45 -9.46 15.20 4.45
N LEU A 46 -10.16 14.08 4.21
CA LEU A 46 -10.28 13.49 2.89
C LEU A 46 -11.10 14.39 1.93
N ARG A 47 -12.19 15.00 2.39
CA ARG A 47 -12.94 16.00 1.61
C ARG A 47 -12.09 17.24 1.27
N ALA A 48 -11.29 17.73 2.21
CA ALA A 48 -10.36 18.83 1.97
C ALA A 48 -9.30 18.43 0.93
N THR A 49 -8.85 17.18 0.94
CA THR A 49 -7.94 16.65 -0.08
C THR A 49 -8.59 16.65 -1.45
N HIS A 50 -9.83 16.18 -1.58
CA HIS A 50 -10.59 16.26 -2.83
C HIS A 50 -10.66 17.70 -3.37
N GLN A 51 -10.97 18.67 -2.51
CA GLN A 51 -11.04 20.09 -2.91
C GLN A 51 -9.68 20.61 -3.41
N ARG A 52 -8.58 20.31 -2.69
CA ARG A 52 -7.24 20.72 -3.12
C ARG A 52 -6.81 20.08 -4.44
N MET A 53 -7.28 18.87 -4.71
CA MET A 53 -6.94 18.12 -5.92
C MET A 53 -7.87 18.41 -7.10
N GLY A 54 -8.89 19.23 -6.95
CA GLY A 54 -9.94 19.44 -7.97
C GLY A 54 -9.38 19.72 -9.36
N VAL A 55 -8.41 20.63 -9.50
CA VAL A 55 -7.77 20.94 -10.79
C VAL A 55 -7.02 19.72 -11.36
N LYS A 56 -6.23 19.01 -10.53
CA LYS A 56 -5.48 17.82 -10.96
C LYS A 56 -6.40 16.69 -11.41
N LEU A 57 -7.51 16.48 -10.70
CA LEU A 57 -8.51 15.48 -11.05
C LEU A 57 -9.25 15.85 -12.35
N ALA A 58 -9.59 17.12 -12.55
CA ALA A 58 -10.26 17.58 -13.76
C ALA A 58 -9.34 17.53 -14.99
N GLN A 59 -8.02 17.69 -14.82
CA GLN A 59 -7.00 17.66 -15.88
C GLN A 59 -6.23 16.35 -15.89
N SER A 60 -6.82 15.29 -15.35
CA SER A 60 -6.19 13.98 -15.22
C SER A 60 -5.77 13.40 -16.57
N GLY A 61 -4.53 12.94 -16.67
CA GLY A 61 -4.02 12.21 -17.84
C GLY A 61 -4.52 10.76 -17.96
N PHE A 62 -5.38 10.30 -17.04
CA PHE A 62 -5.90 8.93 -17.00
C PHE A 62 -7.25 8.74 -17.71
N GLY A 63 -7.76 9.78 -18.37
CA GLY A 63 -9.08 9.74 -19.03
C GLY A 63 -10.28 9.72 -18.05
N ARG A 64 -10.03 9.86 -16.75
CA ARG A 64 -11.01 9.88 -15.66
C ARG A 64 -10.45 10.71 -14.49
N PRO A 65 -11.28 11.19 -13.56
CA PRO A 65 -10.81 11.95 -12.40
C PRO A 65 -9.98 11.07 -11.45
N LEU A 66 -8.69 10.89 -11.78
CA LEU A 66 -7.73 10.08 -11.05
C LEU A 66 -6.40 10.80 -10.98
N GLN A 67 -5.76 10.76 -9.82
CA GLN A 67 -4.38 11.20 -9.59
C GLN A 67 -3.61 10.06 -8.94
N LEU A 68 -2.40 9.82 -9.42
CA LEU A 68 -1.46 8.87 -8.83
C LEU A 68 -0.23 9.64 -8.37
N ASP A 69 0.13 9.44 -7.11
CA ASP A 69 1.35 9.97 -6.51
C ASP A 69 2.21 8.80 -5.99
N SER A 70 3.52 8.97 -5.97
CA SER A 70 4.44 7.96 -5.44
C SER A 70 5.58 8.58 -4.65
N THR A 71 5.98 7.90 -3.59
CA THR A 71 7.09 8.30 -2.72
C THR A 71 8.06 7.15 -2.53
N GLU A 72 9.35 7.47 -2.59
CA GLU A 72 10.43 6.56 -2.25
C GLU A 72 11.23 7.17 -1.11
N THR A 73 11.47 6.37 -0.07
CA THR A 73 12.37 6.68 1.03
C THR A 73 13.54 5.70 1.03
N PRO A 74 14.59 5.90 1.81
CA PRO A 74 15.68 4.92 1.92
C PRO A 74 15.21 3.50 2.26
N ASN A 75 14.11 3.38 3.00
CA ASN A 75 13.62 2.11 3.54
C ASN A 75 12.22 1.70 3.05
N GLY A 76 11.57 2.50 2.23
CA GLY A 76 10.19 2.20 1.86
C GLY A 76 9.72 2.82 0.55
N LEU A 77 8.64 2.27 0.04
CA LEU A 77 7.95 2.71 -1.17
C LEU A 77 6.46 2.87 -0.85
N GLN A 78 5.85 3.90 -1.39
CA GLN A 78 4.42 4.17 -1.29
C GLN A 78 3.88 4.66 -2.63
N GLY A 79 2.69 4.17 -2.99
CA GLY A 79 1.89 4.66 -4.11
C GLY A 79 0.49 4.98 -3.62
N ASP A 80 0.01 6.17 -3.96
CA ASP A 80 -1.29 6.70 -3.57
C ASP A 80 -2.13 6.97 -4.82
N ILE A 81 -3.37 6.53 -4.81
CA ILE A 81 -4.34 6.84 -5.85
C ILE A 81 -5.52 7.57 -5.23
N TYR A 82 -5.81 8.71 -5.80
CA TYR A 82 -6.97 9.53 -5.49
C TYR A 82 -7.90 9.50 -6.69
N ALA A 83 -9.15 9.10 -6.50
CA ALA A 83 -10.08 8.96 -7.61
C ALA A 83 -11.51 9.38 -7.22
N VAL A 84 -12.23 9.98 -8.15
CA VAL A 84 -13.69 10.04 -8.09
C VAL A 84 -14.24 8.83 -8.82
N VAL A 85 -15.13 8.10 -8.15
CA VAL A 85 -15.80 6.91 -8.70
C VAL A 85 -17.29 7.08 -8.72
N ASP A 86 -17.97 6.53 -9.74
CA ASP A 86 -19.41 6.59 -9.95
C ASP A 86 -20.12 5.49 -9.15
N HIS A 87 -19.82 5.47 -7.84
CA HIS A 87 -20.42 4.57 -6.85
C HIS A 87 -20.73 5.37 -5.59
N SER A 88 -21.90 5.15 -5.03
CA SER A 88 -22.28 5.73 -3.74
C SER A 88 -21.45 5.13 -2.60
N LEU A 89 -21.25 5.89 -1.52
CA LEU A 89 -20.52 5.39 -0.35
C LEU A 89 -21.18 4.14 0.28
N PRO A 90 -22.52 4.03 0.38
CA PRO A 90 -23.16 2.80 0.83
C PRO A 90 -22.84 1.56 -0.04
N GLU A 91 -22.80 1.71 -1.39
CA GLU A 91 -22.42 0.63 -2.29
C GLU A 91 -20.96 0.18 -2.06
N ILE A 92 -20.04 1.15 -1.94
CA ILE A 92 -18.63 0.88 -1.64
C ILE A 92 -18.49 0.17 -0.29
N SER A 93 -19.19 0.66 0.74
CA SER A 93 -19.17 0.05 2.07
C SER A 93 -19.69 -1.38 2.03
N ALA A 94 -20.84 -1.63 1.42
CA ALA A 94 -21.41 -2.98 1.29
C ALA A 94 -20.47 -3.93 0.53
N ALA A 95 -19.72 -3.43 -0.45
CA ALA A 95 -18.78 -4.20 -1.24
C ALA A 95 -17.47 -4.54 -0.52
N LEU A 96 -17.05 -3.76 0.49
CA LEU A 96 -15.66 -3.82 1.00
C LEU A 96 -15.55 -4.04 2.51
N MET A 97 -16.65 -4.21 3.25
CA MET A 97 -16.61 -4.41 4.70
C MET A 97 -16.23 -5.82 5.14
N GLU A 98 -16.11 -6.77 4.22
CA GLU A 98 -15.79 -8.17 4.55
C GLU A 98 -14.46 -8.60 3.91
N PRO A 99 -13.57 -9.32 4.61
CA PRO A 99 -12.29 -9.78 4.05
C PRO A 99 -12.46 -10.74 2.87
N SER A 100 -13.58 -11.47 2.79
CA SER A 100 -13.92 -12.33 1.65
C SER A 100 -14.03 -11.55 0.34
N ARG A 101 -14.61 -10.34 0.39
CA ARG A 101 -14.73 -9.46 -0.77
C ARG A 101 -13.37 -8.95 -1.25
N TRP A 102 -12.49 -8.65 -0.30
CA TRP A 102 -11.11 -8.31 -0.63
C TRP A 102 -10.37 -9.48 -1.28
N CYS A 103 -10.61 -10.70 -0.85
CA CYS A 103 -10.07 -11.88 -1.54
C CYS A 103 -10.57 -11.97 -2.98
N GLU A 104 -11.86 -11.74 -3.24
CA GLU A 104 -12.41 -11.75 -4.60
C GLU A 104 -11.75 -10.69 -5.50
N LEU A 105 -11.59 -9.45 -5.01
CA LEU A 105 -10.99 -8.39 -5.81
C LEU A 105 -9.47 -8.54 -5.95
N LEU A 106 -8.74 -8.90 -4.89
CA LEU A 106 -7.29 -9.01 -4.95
C LEU A 106 -6.82 -10.14 -5.87
N THR A 107 -7.60 -11.21 -6.02
CA THR A 107 -7.28 -12.31 -6.95
C THR A 107 -7.44 -11.93 -8.42
N LEU A 108 -8.02 -10.79 -8.76
CA LEU A 108 -8.01 -10.28 -10.14
C LEU A 108 -6.60 -9.92 -10.62
N HIS A 109 -5.72 -9.46 -9.73
CA HIS A 109 -4.34 -9.18 -10.07
C HIS A 109 -3.63 -10.44 -10.59
N VAL A 110 -2.88 -10.30 -11.71
CA VAL A 110 -2.27 -11.43 -12.42
C VAL A 110 -1.34 -12.31 -11.57
N ASN A 111 -0.60 -11.70 -10.63
CA ASN A 111 0.34 -12.41 -9.77
C ASN A 111 -0.29 -12.95 -8.48
N ASN A 112 -1.54 -12.60 -8.17
CA ASN A 112 -2.25 -13.08 -7.00
C ASN A 112 -3.01 -14.35 -7.38
N ARG A 113 -2.48 -15.50 -6.99
CA ARG A 113 -2.97 -16.80 -7.45
C ARG A 113 -4.07 -17.39 -6.57
N ARG A 114 -4.11 -16.97 -5.29
CA ARG A 114 -5.07 -17.44 -4.30
C ARG A 114 -5.23 -16.42 -3.18
N CYS A 115 -6.39 -16.40 -2.54
CA CYS A 115 -6.62 -15.68 -1.29
C CYS A 115 -7.51 -16.52 -0.36
N ARG A 116 -7.20 -16.51 0.93
CA ARG A 116 -7.98 -17.20 1.96
C ARG A 116 -8.24 -16.28 3.12
N THR A 117 -9.46 -16.28 3.63
CA THR A 117 -9.82 -15.59 4.86
C THR A 117 -9.59 -16.50 6.07
N GLY A 118 -9.41 -15.91 7.24
CA GLY A 118 -9.22 -16.64 8.48
C GLY A 118 -9.23 -15.71 9.68
N THR A 119 -8.84 -16.24 10.82
CA THR A 119 -8.67 -15.50 12.07
C THR A 119 -7.19 -15.46 12.43
N ALA A 120 -6.69 -14.31 12.83
CA ALA A 120 -5.30 -14.17 13.27
C ALA A 120 -5.09 -14.90 14.61
N PRO A 121 -3.87 -15.42 14.90
CA PRO A 121 -3.59 -16.15 16.14
C PRO A 121 -3.91 -15.35 17.42
N GLN A 122 -3.78 -14.03 17.36
CA GLN A 122 -4.12 -13.10 18.46
C GLN A 122 -5.57 -12.62 18.41
N GLY A 123 -6.41 -13.17 17.54
CA GLY A 123 -7.76 -12.72 17.27
C GLY A 123 -7.83 -11.66 16.16
N GLY A 124 -9.04 -11.40 15.68
CA GLY A 124 -9.31 -10.49 14.57
C GLY A 124 -9.30 -11.16 13.20
N GLU A 125 -9.87 -10.47 12.23
CA GLU A 125 -9.98 -10.96 10.85
C GLU A 125 -8.64 -10.84 10.11
N MET A 126 -8.40 -11.81 9.24
CA MET A 126 -7.23 -11.80 8.38
C MET A 126 -7.55 -12.34 6.99
N LEU A 127 -6.76 -11.96 6.01
CA LEU A 127 -6.70 -12.62 4.73
C LEU A 127 -5.24 -12.97 4.38
N THR A 128 -5.04 -14.15 3.80
CA THR A 128 -3.72 -14.58 3.31
C THR A 128 -3.73 -14.58 1.80
N LEU A 129 -2.91 -13.71 1.22
CA LEU A 129 -2.73 -13.59 -0.21
C LEU A 129 -1.54 -14.44 -0.65
N PHE A 130 -1.73 -15.24 -1.70
CA PHE A 130 -0.69 -16.09 -2.31
C PHE A 130 -0.19 -15.41 -3.58
N VAL A 131 1.01 -14.85 -3.50
CA VAL A 131 1.59 -13.99 -4.54
C VAL A 131 2.75 -14.68 -5.22
N VAL A 132 2.69 -14.88 -6.53
CA VAL A 132 3.81 -15.38 -7.32
C VAL A 132 4.67 -14.24 -7.83
N ARG A 133 5.97 -14.49 -7.96
CA ARG A 133 6.91 -13.49 -8.49
C ARG A 133 6.65 -13.18 -9.97
N ARG A 134 6.22 -14.19 -10.73
CA ARG A 134 5.85 -14.12 -12.15
C ARG A 134 4.60 -14.95 -12.37
N TYR A 135 3.75 -14.51 -13.25
CA TYR A 135 2.47 -15.14 -13.55
C TYR A 135 2.59 -16.62 -13.98
N ASP A 136 3.72 -17.01 -14.60
CA ASP A 136 3.99 -18.37 -15.07
C ASP A 136 4.42 -19.35 -13.95
N LYS A 137 4.50 -18.88 -12.71
CA LYS A 137 4.84 -19.74 -11.56
C LYS A 137 3.59 -20.38 -10.97
N PRO A 138 3.67 -21.67 -10.61
CA PRO A 138 2.55 -22.35 -9.96
C PRO A 138 2.30 -21.81 -8.56
N VAL A 139 1.06 -21.97 -8.07
CA VAL A 139 0.64 -21.43 -6.77
C VAL A 139 1.42 -22.03 -5.58
N GLU A 140 1.97 -23.22 -5.74
CA GLU A 140 2.81 -23.88 -4.73
C GLU A 140 4.14 -23.14 -4.47
N GLN A 141 4.56 -22.29 -5.43
CA GLN A 141 5.73 -21.42 -5.31
C GLN A 141 5.35 -20.00 -4.85
N ALA A 142 4.09 -19.76 -4.51
CA ALA A 142 3.64 -18.45 -4.08
C ALA A 142 4.13 -18.12 -2.67
N PHE A 143 4.51 -16.87 -2.47
CA PHE A 143 4.71 -16.32 -1.14
C PHE A 143 3.36 -16.09 -0.48
N GLN A 144 3.24 -16.54 0.78
CA GLN A 144 2.08 -16.26 1.59
C GLN A 144 2.25 -14.91 2.29
N LEU A 145 1.30 -14.03 2.07
CA LEU A 145 1.29 -12.68 2.64
C LEU A 145 0.04 -12.54 3.52
N PRO A 146 0.16 -12.83 4.84
CA PRO A 146 -0.95 -12.72 5.76
C PRO A 146 -1.17 -11.27 6.18
N PHE A 147 -2.31 -10.72 5.81
CA PHE A 147 -2.76 -9.40 6.21
C PHE A 147 -3.74 -9.50 7.39
N ALA A 148 -3.46 -8.80 8.48
CA ALA A 148 -4.49 -8.42 9.42
C ALA A 148 -5.45 -7.45 8.72
N TYR A 149 -6.74 -7.72 8.81
CA TYR A 149 -7.79 -6.92 8.16
C TYR A 149 -8.59 -6.18 9.23
N ARG A 150 -8.92 -4.93 8.95
CA ARG A 150 -9.72 -4.12 9.86
C ARG A 150 -10.56 -3.10 9.08
N VAL A 151 -11.85 -3.04 9.41
CA VAL A 151 -12.68 -1.87 9.11
C VAL A 151 -12.43 -0.85 10.22
N ALA A 152 -11.61 0.15 9.93
CA ALA A 152 -11.25 1.17 10.92
C ALA A 152 -12.40 2.15 11.17
N SER A 153 -13.22 2.39 10.17
CA SER A 153 -14.45 3.19 10.27
C SER A 153 -15.42 2.80 9.17
N ALA A 154 -16.71 2.75 9.51
CA ALA A 154 -17.81 2.63 8.56
C ALA A 154 -18.99 3.44 9.07
N THR A 155 -19.18 4.63 8.50
CA THR A 155 -20.26 5.56 8.82
C THR A 155 -21.01 5.94 7.54
N GLN A 156 -22.08 6.69 7.65
CA GLN A 156 -22.80 7.21 6.48
C GLN A 156 -21.98 8.21 5.65
N GLU A 157 -20.87 8.74 6.21
CA GLU A 157 -20.06 9.77 5.57
C GLU A 157 -18.64 9.34 5.22
N TYR A 158 -18.16 8.26 5.83
CA TYR A 158 -16.78 7.84 5.72
C TYR A 158 -16.60 6.34 5.91
N LEU A 159 -15.82 5.73 5.03
CA LEU A 159 -15.31 4.36 5.14
C LEU A 159 -13.79 4.41 5.24
N SER A 160 -13.23 3.58 6.11
CA SER A 160 -11.80 3.27 6.14
C SER A 160 -11.58 1.78 6.37
N VAL A 161 -10.84 1.15 5.45
CA VAL A 161 -10.41 -0.24 5.54
C VAL A 161 -8.90 -0.28 5.51
N GLU A 162 -8.32 -1.05 6.42
CA GLU A 162 -6.88 -1.20 6.57
C GLU A 162 -6.48 -2.67 6.52
N MET A 163 -5.38 -2.94 5.82
CA MET A 163 -4.74 -4.25 5.79
C MET A 163 -3.25 -4.10 6.04
N ASN A 164 -2.73 -4.85 7.00
CA ASN A 164 -1.33 -4.77 7.41
C ASN A 164 -0.69 -6.15 7.46
N ALA A 165 0.49 -6.30 6.82
CA ALA A 165 1.29 -7.51 6.92
C ALA A 165 2.73 -7.15 7.35
N PRO A 166 3.18 -7.62 8.54
CA PRO A 166 4.47 -7.23 9.08
C PRO A 166 5.66 -7.81 8.31
N LYS A 167 5.44 -8.94 7.62
CA LYS A 167 6.46 -9.62 6.82
C LYS A 167 5.96 -9.85 5.41
N GLY A 168 6.82 -9.68 4.44
CA GLY A 168 6.55 -9.93 3.02
C GLY A 168 7.62 -10.78 2.35
N PRO A 169 7.47 -11.03 1.05
CA PRO A 169 8.40 -11.83 0.27
C PRO A 169 9.77 -11.15 0.13
N LEU A 170 10.82 -11.98 0.01
CA LEU A 170 12.17 -11.52 -0.37
C LEU A 170 12.78 -10.46 0.56
N GLY A 171 12.40 -10.42 1.85
CA GLY A 171 12.93 -9.45 2.81
C GLY A 171 12.26 -8.08 2.78
N THR A 172 11.13 -7.95 2.12
CA THR A 172 10.21 -6.82 2.27
C THR A 172 9.39 -6.98 3.55
N SER A 173 8.87 -5.88 4.07
CA SER A 173 8.13 -5.85 5.34
C SER A 173 7.11 -4.71 5.39
N ASN A 174 6.34 -4.65 6.47
CA ASN A 174 5.43 -3.54 6.78
C ASN A 174 4.50 -3.18 5.62
N TYR A 175 3.94 -4.20 4.96
CA TYR A 175 2.94 -3.94 3.93
C TYR A 175 1.72 -3.28 4.55
N ARG A 176 1.28 -2.20 3.95
CA ARG A 176 0.06 -1.49 4.32
C ARG A 176 -0.76 -1.23 3.07
N VAL A 177 -2.02 -1.57 3.16
CA VAL A 177 -3.03 -1.20 2.17
C VAL A 177 -4.13 -0.48 2.92
N THR A 178 -4.42 0.74 2.50
CA THR A 178 -5.49 1.54 3.10
C THR A 178 -6.43 1.99 2.00
N LEU A 179 -7.70 1.86 2.24
CA LEU A 179 -8.75 2.46 1.44
C LEU A 179 -9.59 3.38 2.30
N GLU A 180 -9.69 4.62 1.91
CA GLU A 180 -10.58 5.62 2.49
C GLU A 180 -11.57 6.10 1.44
N ALA A 181 -12.80 6.36 1.87
CA ALA A 181 -13.84 6.86 0.98
C ALA A 181 -14.75 7.87 1.69
N VAL A 182 -15.15 8.93 0.97
CA VAL A 182 -16.19 9.88 1.39
C VAL A 182 -17.22 10.07 0.28
N ALA A 183 -18.47 10.24 0.65
CA ALA A 183 -19.51 10.63 -0.30
C ALA A 183 -19.25 12.05 -0.82
N LEU A 184 -19.36 12.23 -2.14
CA LEU A 184 -19.43 13.55 -2.80
C LEU A 184 -20.89 13.96 -3.02
N ASP A 185 -21.70 12.99 -3.44
CA ASP A 185 -23.15 13.11 -3.63
C ASP A 185 -23.80 11.73 -3.47
N GLY A 186 -25.06 11.59 -3.87
CA GLY A 186 -25.79 10.32 -3.73
C GLY A 186 -25.32 9.19 -4.65
N GLN A 187 -24.46 9.45 -5.62
CA GLN A 187 -24.02 8.48 -6.65
C GLN A 187 -22.51 8.38 -6.78
N ARG A 188 -21.77 9.36 -6.28
CA ARG A 188 -20.30 9.41 -6.43
C ARG A 188 -19.61 9.52 -5.10
N SER A 189 -18.42 8.93 -5.06
CA SER A 189 -17.53 9.00 -3.90
C SER A 189 -16.13 9.40 -4.33
N PHE A 190 -15.40 10.03 -3.42
CA PHE A 190 -13.97 10.25 -3.54
C PHE A 190 -13.23 9.20 -2.73
N LEU A 191 -12.30 8.51 -3.38
CA LEU A 191 -11.47 7.46 -2.80
C LEU A 191 -10.03 7.92 -2.66
N HIS A 192 -9.39 7.47 -1.58
CA HIS A 192 -7.94 7.41 -1.44
C HIS A 192 -7.54 5.96 -1.22
N PHE A 193 -6.79 5.40 -2.15
CA PHE A 193 -6.19 4.08 -2.05
C PHE A 193 -4.69 4.22 -1.89
N SER A 194 -4.13 3.70 -0.80
CA SER A 194 -2.71 3.72 -0.51
C SER A 194 -2.16 2.31 -0.44
N TYR A 195 -1.00 2.10 -1.05
CA TYR A 195 -0.23 0.86 -1.01
C TYR A 195 1.22 1.17 -0.68
N SER A 196 1.73 0.61 0.40
CA SER A 196 3.12 0.82 0.81
C SER A 196 3.75 -0.44 1.38
N TYR A 197 5.07 -0.49 1.34
CA TYR A 197 5.88 -1.52 2.01
C TYR A 197 7.30 -1.01 2.25
N ASP A 198 7.96 -1.64 3.22
CA ASP A 198 9.36 -1.38 3.52
C ASP A 198 10.26 -2.43 2.89
N HIS A 199 11.50 -2.06 2.65
CA HIS A 199 12.57 -2.93 2.17
C HIS A 199 13.90 -2.61 2.85
N ASN A 200 14.75 -3.60 3.03
CA ASN A 200 16.12 -3.36 3.45
C ASN A 200 17.04 -2.98 2.27
N MET A 201 18.24 -2.54 2.57
CA MET A 201 19.22 -2.11 1.56
C MET A 201 19.53 -3.21 0.53
N MET A 202 19.62 -4.47 0.96
CA MET A 202 19.94 -5.60 0.06
C MET A 202 18.82 -5.82 -0.96
N VAL A 203 17.56 -5.79 -0.50
CA VAL A 203 16.38 -5.89 -1.38
C VAL A 203 16.32 -4.72 -2.34
N ARG A 204 16.60 -3.51 -1.87
CA ARG A 204 16.68 -2.32 -2.72
C ARG A 204 17.70 -2.49 -3.83
N MET A 205 18.93 -2.87 -3.50
CA MET A 205 19.99 -3.08 -4.49
C MET A 205 19.63 -4.18 -5.50
N ALA A 206 19.09 -5.31 -5.05
CA ALA A 206 18.65 -6.38 -5.92
C ALA A 206 17.52 -5.95 -6.87
N THR A 207 16.56 -5.17 -6.36
CA THR A 207 15.47 -4.63 -7.17
C THR A 207 15.98 -3.61 -8.18
N GLN A 208 16.89 -2.73 -7.80
CA GLN A 208 17.51 -1.76 -8.71
C GLN A 208 18.30 -2.47 -9.82
N ALA A 209 19.10 -3.48 -9.49
CA ALA A 209 19.85 -4.27 -10.48
C ALA A 209 18.90 -4.99 -11.46
N TYR A 210 17.81 -5.59 -10.96
CA TYR A 210 16.77 -6.18 -11.81
C TYR A 210 16.13 -5.15 -12.75
N LEU A 211 15.77 -3.98 -12.22
CA LEU A 211 15.13 -2.92 -13.01
C LEU A 211 16.08 -2.27 -14.01
N ALA A 212 17.38 -2.24 -13.73
CA ALA A 212 18.40 -1.75 -14.66
C ALA A 212 18.67 -2.72 -15.83
N THR A 213 18.31 -4.00 -15.68
CA THR A 213 18.55 -5.05 -16.67
C THR A 213 17.26 -5.57 -17.30
N PHE A 214 16.63 -6.56 -16.70
CA PHE A 214 15.41 -7.21 -17.21
C PHE A 214 14.18 -6.30 -17.16
N GLY A 215 14.12 -5.40 -16.20
CA GLY A 215 13.00 -4.46 -16.00
C GLY A 215 13.21 -3.09 -16.65
N ARG A 216 14.28 -2.88 -17.44
CA ARG A 216 14.66 -1.55 -17.95
C ARG A 216 13.58 -0.85 -18.78
N ASN A 217 12.74 -1.61 -19.44
CA ASN A 217 11.65 -1.09 -20.28
C ASN A 217 10.36 -0.86 -19.48
N LYS A 218 10.31 -1.28 -18.22
CA LYS A 218 9.14 -1.10 -17.36
C LYS A 218 9.11 0.30 -16.79
N VAL A 219 8.04 1.02 -17.07
CA VAL A 219 7.85 2.42 -16.67
C VAL A 219 6.65 2.55 -15.73
N GLY A 220 6.63 3.61 -14.90
CA GLY A 220 5.47 4.02 -14.13
C GLY A 220 4.55 4.96 -14.91
N PHE A 221 3.80 5.77 -14.19
CA PHE A 221 2.79 6.68 -14.76
C PHE A 221 3.21 8.15 -14.69
N THR A 222 4.05 8.52 -13.72
CA THR A 222 4.52 9.90 -13.58
C THR A 222 5.36 10.29 -14.78
N VAL A 223 4.94 11.35 -15.46
CA VAL A 223 5.68 11.95 -16.59
C VAL A 223 6.81 12.80 -16.03
N MET A 224 8.04 12.43 -16.35
CA MET A 224 9.27 13.15 -15.94
C MET A 224 9.68 14.23 -16.94
N GLY A 225 9.22 14.11 -18.17
CA GLY A 225 9.55 15.02 -19.28
C GLY A 225 9.00 14.48 -20.60
N ARG A 226 9.60 14.93 -21.69
CA ARG A 226 9.35 14.40 -23.03
C ARG A 226 10.67 13.94 -23.65
N ASP A 227 10.61 12.86 -24.41
CA ASP A 227 11.76 12.38 -25.18
C ASP A 227 11.99 13.23 -26.45
N ALA A 228 13.00 12.86 -27.24
CA ALA A 228 13.36 13.58 -28.45
C ALA A 228 12.25 13.61 -29.52
N ASP A 229 11.34 12.61 -29.48
CA ASP A 229 10.19 12.50 -30.37
C ASP A 229 8.93 13.17 -29.80
N GLY A 230 9.06 13.88 -28.65
CA GLY A 230 7.98 14.57 -27.97
C GLY A 230 7.03 13.64 -27.19
N GLN A 231 7.34 12.34 -27.08
CA GLN A 231 6.53 11.38 -26.32
C GLN A 231 6.81 11.51 -24.81
N PRO A 232 5.83 11.17 -23.95
CA PRO A 232 6.06 11.21 -22.51
C PRO A 232 7.20 10.27 -22.08
N ASP A 233 8.20 10.82 -21.38
CA ASP A 233 9.19 10.03 -20.66
C ASP A 233 8.68 9.76 -19.24
N TYR A 234 8.41 8.51 -18.96
CA TYR A 234 7.81 8.09 -17.72
C TYR A 234 8.85 7.67 -16.69
N ILE A 235 8.52 7.87 -15.43
CA ILE A 235 9.34 7.45 -14.31
C ILE A 235 9.69 5.97 -14.39
N ARG A 236 10.92 5.62 -13.99
CA ARG A 236 11.47 4.25 -13.98
C ARG A 236 11.87 3.85 -12.57
N GLY A 237 12.54 2.70 -12.45
CA GLY A 237 13.09 2.23 -11.19
C GLY A 237 12.02 1.80 -10.19
N THR A 238 12.36 1.92 -8.92
CA THR A 238 11.52 1.49 -7.80
C THR A 238 10.24 2.31 -7.67
N ARG A 239 10.26 3.61 -7.97
CA ARG A 239 9.04 4.42 -8.02
C ARG A 239 8.12 3.96 -9.14
N GLY A 240 8.64 3.71 -10.35
CA GLY A 240 7.85 3.15 -11.43
C GLY A 240 7.23 1.79 -11.08
N LEU A 241 7.95 0.97 -10.31
CA LEU A 241 7.42 -0.31 -9.83
C LEU A 241 6.23 -0.12 -8.88
N VAL A 242 6.34 0.76 -7.89
CA VAL A 242 5.24 0.97 -6.92
C VAL A 242 4.03 1.62 -7.58
N GLU A 243 4.23 2.54 -8.51
CA GLU A 243 3.14 3.15 -9.29
C GLU A 243 2.33 2.11 -10.07
N ARG A 244 3.03 1.17 -10.74
CA ARG A 244 2.36 0.08 -11.45
C ARG A 244 1.59 -0.84 -10.51
N ASN A 245 2.15 -1.17 -9.34
CA ASN A 245 1.46 -2.01 -8.37
C ASN A 245 0.23 -1.30 -7.77
N ALA A 246 0.37 -0.05 -7.36
CA ALA A 246 -0.75 0.74 -6.85
C ALA A 246 -1.89 0.81 -7.86
N MET A 247 -1.57 1.11 -9.14
CA MET A 247 -2.57 1.17 -10.20
C MET A 247 -3.24 -0.20 -10.43
N ARG A 248 -2.48 -1.29 -10.49
CA ARG A 248 -3.07 -2.63 -10.66
C ARG A 248 -4.04 -2.99 -9.54
N TYR A 249 -3.68 -2.70 -8.29
CA TYR A 249 -4.57 -2.93 -7.14
C TYR A 249 -5.80 -2.01 -7.18
N PHE A 250 -5.63 -0.75 -7.52
CA PHE A 250 -6.77 0.14 -7.71
C PHE A 250 -7.71 -0.37 -8.80
N LEU A 251 -7.18 -0.85 -9.92
CA LEU A 251 -7.99 -1.41 -11.00
C LEU A 251 -8.70 -2.71 -10.59
N THR A 252 -8.19 -3.49 -9.61
CA THR A 252 -8.96 -4.64 -9.08
C THR A 252 -10.18 -4.15 -8.31
N LEU A 253 -10.03 -3.09 -7.53
CA LEU A 253 -11.13 -2.46 -6.81
C LEU A 253 -12.17 -1.90 -7.78
N ASP A 254 -11.72 -1.14 -8.76
CA ASP A 254 -12.58 -0.50 -9.77
C ASP A 254 -13.39 -1.55 -10.57
N ALA A 255 -12.73 -2.60 -11.04
CA ALA A 255 -13.39 -3.71 -11.76
C ALA A 255 -14.38 -4.48 -10.87
N TYR A 256 -14.08 -4.61 -9.58
CA TYR A 256 -14.97 -5.26 -8.62
C TYR A 256 -16.24 -4.42 -8.38
N LEU A 257 -16.09 -3.14 -8.10
CA LEU A 257 -17.20 -2.22 -7.86
C LEU A 257 -18.09 -2.10 -9.11
N SER A 258 -17.49 -1.89 -10.28
CA SER A 258 -18.23 -1.74 -11.56
C SER A 258 -18.98 -3.00 -12.00
N SER A 259 -18.53 -4.17 -11.57
CA SER A 259 -19.20 -5.43 -11.92
C SER A 259 -20.41 -5.75 -11.06
N GLY A 260 -20.46 -5.22 -9.83
CA GLY A 260 -21.53 -5.51 -8.87
C GLY A 260 -21.42 -6.89 -8.20
N ALA A 261 -22.30 -7.13 -7.23
CA ALA A 261 -22.37 -8.40 -6.52
C ALA A 261 -22.93 -9.54 -7.39
N GLY A 262 -22.46 -10.78 -7.16
CA GLY A 262 -23.01 -11.98 -7.81
C GLY A 262 -22.62 -12.19 -9.28
N VAL A 263 -21.79 -11.32 -9.85
CA VAL A 263 -21.31 -11.47 -11.24
C VAL A 263 -20.30 -12.63 -11.33
N PRO A 264 -20.34 -13.46 -12.40
CA PRO A 264 -19.35 -14.50 -12.62
C PRO A 264 -17.91 -13.98 -12.58
N ALA A 265 -17.01 -14.75 -11.96
CA ALA A 265 -15.61 -14.34 -11.77
C ALA A 265 -14.93 -13.96 -13.10
N GLU A 266 -15.15 -14.74 -14.17
CA GLU A 266 -14.55 -14.47 -15.48
C GLU A 266 -14.97 -13.11 -16.05
N ARG A 267 -16.18 -12.64 -15.79
CA ARG A 267 -16.61 -11.30 -16.22
C ARG A 267 -15.82 -10.20 -15.52
N ARG A 268 -15.56 -10.34 -14.22
CA ARG A 268 -14.70 -9.41 -13.46
C ARG A 268 -13.25 -9.46 -13.93
N GLU A 269 -12.76 -10.66 -14.23
CA GLU A 269 -11.41 -10.86 -14.76
C GLU A 269 -11.24 -10.16 -16.11
N ARG A 270 -12.19 -10.30 -17.03
CA ARG A 270 -12.20 -9.58 -18.32
C ARG A 270 -12.27 -8.07 -18.12
N SER A 271 -13.09 -7.59 -17.18
CA SER A 271 -13.19 -6.17 -16.87
C SER A 271 -11.86 -5.61 -16.35
N TRP A 272 -11.22 -6.31 -15.40
CA TRP A 272 -9.90 -5.91 -14.87
C TRP A 272 -8.84 -5.91 -15.97
N PHE A 273 -8.81 -6.94 -16.81
CA PHE A 273 -7.85 -7.03 -17.90
C PHE A 273 -8.04 -5.86 -18.89
N ALA A 274 -9.27 -5.60 -19.31
CA ALA A 274 -9.57 -4.48 -20.20
C ALA A 274 -9.18 -3.11 -19.59
N ALA A 275 -9.38 -2.93 -18.28
CA ALA A 275 -8.96 -1.72 -17.59
C ALA A 275 -7.42 -1.59 -17.52
N ALA A 276 -6.70 -2.70 -17.32
CA ALA A 276 -5.24 -2.70 -17.33
C ALA A 276 -4.68 -2.41 -18.74
N GLU A 277 -5.31 -2.94 -19.78
CA GLU A 277 -4.91 -2.72 -21.18
C GLU A 277 -5.22 -1.30 -21.72
N GLN A 278 -5.90 -0.46 -20.96
CA GLN A 278 -5.93 0.99 -21.22
C GLN A 278 -4.55 1.65 -21.03
N TYR A 279 -3.65 0.99 -20.30
CA TYR A 279 -2.29 1.45 -19.99
C TYR A 279 -1.23 0.41 -20.42
N PRO A 280 -1.18 0.00 -21.71
CA PRO A 280 -0.38 -1.14 -22.12
C PRO A 280 1.12 -0.92 -21.90
N ARG A 281 1.62 0.31 -22.05
CA ARG A 281 3.02 0.66 -21.82
C ARG A 281 3.48 0.40 -20.38
N GLN A 282 2.57 0.54 -19.41
CA GLN A 282 2.84 0.36 -17.99
C GLN A 282 2.43 -1.02 -17.49
N LEU A 283 1.28 -1.52 -17.93
CA LEU A 283 0.60 -2.65 -17.25
C LEU A 283 0.52 -3.93 -18.06
N HIS A 284 0.74 -3.88 -19.40
CA HIS A 284 0.71 -5.11 -20.21
C HIS A 284 1.77 -6.12 -19.73
N GLU A 285 1.35 -7.35 -19.47
CA GLU A 285 2.23 -8.45 -19.04
C GLU A 285 2.00 -9.72 -19.87
N ILE A 286 0.76 -10.00 -20.26
CA ILE A 286 0.32 -11.21 -20.97
C ILE A 286 -0.94 -10.90 -21.77
N ASP A 287 -1.28 -11.79 -22.71
CA ASP A 287 -2.54 -11.72 -23.44
C ASP A 287 -3.74 -12.19 -22.60
N LEU A 288 -4.95 -11.84 -23.06
CA LEU A 288 -6.21 -12.14 -22.36
C LEU A 288 -6.44 -13.64 -22.18
N ASP A 289 -6.16 -14.45 -23.20
CA ASP A 289 -6.45 -15.89 -23.16
C ASP A 289 -5.55 -16.59 -22.13
N THR A 290 -4.28 -16.23 -22.09
CA THR A 290 -3.32 -16.70 -21.10
C THR A 290 -3.75 -16.26 -19.69
N TYR A 291 -4.17 -14.99 -19.50
CA TYR A 291 -4.67 -14.51 -18.22
C TYR A 291 -5.89 -15.30 -17.74
N LEU A 292 -6.89 -15.48 -18.58
CA LEU A 292 -8.11 -16.22 -18.24
C LEU A 292 -7.85 -17.70 -17.98
N ALA A 293 -6.91 -18.33 -18.73
CA ALA A 293 -6.50 -19.71 -18.48
C ALA A 293 -5.91 -19.87 -17.07
N ILE A 294 -5.00 -18.97 -16.68
CA ILE A 294 -4.41 -18.94 -15.34
C ILE A 294 -5.49 -18.80 -14.27
N LYS A 295 -6.41 -17.84 -14.42
CA LYS A 295 -7.47 -17.60 -13.43
C LYS A 295 -8.46 -18.76 -13.33
N ARG A 296 -8.76 -19.42 -14.42
CA ARG A 296 -9.59 -20.63 -14.44
C ARG A 296 -8.93 -21.78 -13.70
N GLU A 297 -7.65 -22.00 -13.94
CA GLU A 297 -6.86 -23.01 -13.22
C GLU A 297 -6.83 -22.74 -11.72
N ASP A 298 -6.61 -21.50 -11.31
CA ASP A 298 -6.61 -21.09 -9.90
C ASP A 298 -7.96 -21.41 -9.22
N ARG A 299 -9.07 -21.07 -9.86
CA ARG A 299 -10.42 -21.39 -9.34
C ARG A 299 -10.70 -22.89 -9.23
N GLN A 300 -10.28 -23.68 -10.22
CA GLN A 300 -10.44 -25.13 -10.19
C GLN A 300 -9.69 -25.76 -9.03
N ARG A 301 -8.46 -25.34 -8.80
CA ARG A 301 -7.65 -25.81 -7.65
C ARG A 301 -8.24 -25.41 -6.29
N ASP A 302 -8.81 -24.22 -6.18
CA ASP A 302 -9.45 -23.77 -4.95
C ASP A 302 -10.77 -24.50 -4.69
N GLY A 303 -11.52 -24.86 -5.73
CA GLY A 303 -12.73 -25.68 -5.63
C GLY A 303 -12.46 -27.15 -5.26
N ALA A 304 -11.34 -27.71 -5.70
CA ALA A 304 -10.94 -29.08 -5.38
C ALA A 304 -10.33 -29.24 -3.97
N GLY A 305 -9.98 -28.15 -3.31
CA GLY A 305 -9.38 -28.14 -1.95
C GLY A 305 -10.35 -27.75 -0.83
N ARG A 306 -11.66 -27.75 -1.11
CA ARG A 306 -12.75 -27.55 -0.14
C ARG A 306 -13.46 -28.89 0.13
#